data_3ece616bf7a51139c10517b626ab5739
#
_entry.id   3ece616bf7a51139c10517b626ab5739
#
_cell.length_a   1.000
_cell.length_b   1.000
_cell.length_c   1.000
_cell.angle_alpha   90.00
_cell.angle_beta   90.00
_cell.angle_gamma   90.00
#
_symmetry.space_group_name_H-M   'P 1'
#
loop_
_entity.id
_entity.type
_entity.pdbx_description
1 polymer ?
#
loop_
_entity_poly.entity_id
_entity_poly.type
_entity_poly.pdbx_seq_one_letter_code
_entity_poly.pdbx_strand_id
1 'polypeptide(L)'
;GRDVDRPDFARFYTEHLRKLLLVRSAGRYASKGNYNFTRLPYLQALFADARFLVTIRHPGHHIASLMKQHRLFVEGERRHPRALARMQRVGHFEFGLDRRAINVGDAAAIDAVQSLWEQGDDVRGWARYWAHLYGWMADQLDRDEQLAEAVRVVRFEDMCDDAAGELEQIRMHCGLDADANLAAFAGQIHA
;
A
#
# COMPACT_ATOMS: atom_id res chain seq x y z
N GLY A 1 14.37 -4.70 3.33
CA GLY A 1 15.32 -3.91 2.55
C GLY A 1 15.66 -4.60 1.23
N ARG A 2 16.52 -3.98 0.41
CA ARG A 2 17.02 -4.56 -0.86
C ARG A 2 17.76 -5.88 -0.66
N ASP A 3 18.43 -6.04 0.48
CA ASP A 3 19.33 -7.16 0.78
C ASP A 3 18.63 -8.41 1.34
N VAL A 4 17.33 -8.56 1.09
CA VAL A 4 16.62 -9.78 1.48
C VAL A 4 17.02 -10.91 0.53
N ASP A 5 17.91 -11.78 0.99
CA ASP A 5 18.32 -12.97 0.25
C ASP A 5 17.24 -14.07 0.33
N ARG A 6 16.42 -14.14 -0.67
CA ARG A 6 15.35 -15.15 -0.84
C ARG A 6 15.28 -15.59 -2.31
N PRO A 7 16.32 -16.26 -2.84
CA PRO A 7 16.42 -16.57 -4.26
C PRO A 7 15.28 -17.46 -4.75
N ASP A 8 14.82 -18.41 -3.93
CA ASP A 8 13.69 -19.26 -4.28
C ASP A 8 12.38 -18.48 -4.41
N PHE A 9 12.13 -17.51 -3.52
CA PHE A 9 10.96 -16.63 -3.62
C PHE A 9 11.09 -15.71 -4.83
N ALA A 10 12.24 -15.12 -5.06
CA ALA A 10 12.51 -14.24 -6.20
C ALA A 10 12.22 -14.98 -7.53
N ARG A 11 12.77 -16.20 -7.69
CA ARG A 11 12.51 -17.06 -8.83
C ARG A 11 11.03 -17.38 -8.98
N PHE A 12 10.40 -17.90 -7.92
CA PHE A 12 8.97 -18.22 -7.91
C PHE A 12 8.10 -17.04 -8.32
N TYR A 13 8.35 -15.86 -7.71
CA TYR A 13 7.53 -14.67 -7.96
C TYR A 13 7.71 -14.16 -9.39
N THR A 14 8.94 -14.11 -9.88
CA THR A 14 9.23 -13.72 -11.27
C THR A 14 8.57 -14.66 -12.28
N GLU A 15 8.69 -15.97 -12.09
CA GLU A 15 8.06 -16.96 -12.94
C GLU A 15 6.53 -16.90 -12.88
N HIS A 16 5.98 -16.65 -11.69
CA HIS A 16 4.53 -16.48 -11.51
C HIS A 16 4.00 -15.30 -12.31
N LEU A 17 4.67 -14.12 -12.23
CA LEU A 17 4.28 -12.95 -13.00
C LEU A 17 4.40 -13.19 -14.51
N ARG A 18 5.48 -13.84 -14.96
CA ARG A 18 5.65 -14.20 -16.38
C ARG A 18 4.51 -15.11 -16.89
N LYS A 19 4.10 -16.08 -16.09
CA LYS A 19 2.96 -16.95 -16.42
C LYS A 19 1.65 -16.17 -16.51
N LEU A 20 1.41 -15.23 -15.58
CA LEU A 20 0.23 -14.36 -15.63
C LEU A 20 0.20 -13.51 -16.89
N LEU A 21 1.32 -12.88 -17.24
CA LEU A 21 1.44 -12.09 -18.48
C LEU A 21 1.18 -12.96 -19.72
N LEU A 22 1.78 -14.14 -19.78
CA LEU A 22 1.60 -15.07 -20.89
C LEU A 22 0.13 -15.48 -21.06
N VAL A 23 -0.52 -15.92 -19.97
CA VAL A 23 -1.92 -16.38 -20.00
C VAL A 23 -2.88 -15.24 -20.37
N ARG A 24 -2.52 -14.00 -20.03
CA ARG A 24 -3.33 -12.79 -20.32
C ARG A 24 -2.96 -12.13 -21.65
N SER A 25 -1.95 -12.63 -22.36
CA SER A 25 -1.36 -11.98 -23.55
C SER A 25 -1.06 -10.49 -23.27
N ALA A 26 -0.52 -10.21 -22.07
CA ALA A 26 -0.27 -8.86 -21.59
C ALA A 26 1.23 -8.56 -21.54
N GLY A 27 1.62 -7.34 -21.91
CA GLY A 27 2.99 -6.86 -21.85
C GLY A 27 3.39 -6.29 -20.49
N ARG A 28 2.41 -6.02 -19.60
CA ARG A 28 2.64 -5.34 -18.32
C ARG A 28 1.79 -5.94 -17.22
N TYR A 29 2.35 -6.00 -16.02
CA TYR A 29 1.66 -6.39 -14.80
C TYR A 29 1.41 -5.17 -13.91
N ALA A 30 0.20 -5.04 -13.39
CA ALA A 30 -0.15 -4.07 -12.39
C ALA A 30 -0.85 -4.74 -11.21
N SER A 31 -0.53 -4.32 -10.00
CA SER A 31 -1.19 -4.83 -8.81
C SER A 31 -1.39 -3.73 -7.75
N LYS A 32 -2.42 -3.87 -6.96
CA LYS A 32 -2.65 -3.09 -5.74
C LYS A 32 -2.45 -4.01 -4.54
N GLY A 33 -1.63 -3.58 -3.59
CA GLY A 33 -1.43 -4.33 -2.35
C GLY A 33 -0.90 -3.43 -1.25
N ASN A 34 -1.64 -3.33 -0.14
CA ASN A 34 -1.26 -2.47 0.99
C ASN A 34 0.08 -2.91 1.59
N TYR A 35 0.32 -4.22 1.67
CA TYR A 35 1.60 -4.76 2.16
C TYR A 35 2.80 -4.50 1.23
N ASN A 36 2.57 -4.15 -0.03
CA ASN A 36 3.66 -3.78 -0.93
C ASN A 36 4.37 -2.51 -0.48
N PHE A 37 3.68 -1.64 0.25
CA PHE A 37 4.24 -0.43 0.83
C PHE A 37 5.57 -0.68 1.57
N THR A 38 5.67 -1.77 2.33
CA THR A 38 6.88 -2.14 3.08
C THR A 38 7.90 -2.95 2.28
N ARG A 39 7.59 -3.28 1.02
CA ARG A 39 8.41 -4.15 0.15
C ARG A 39 8.99 -3.43 -1.05
N LEU A 40 8.74 -2.12 -1.20
CA LEU A 40 9.17 -1.38 -2.38
C LEU A 40 10.67 -1.51 -2.68
N PRO A 41 11.60 -1.40 -1.69
CA PRO A 41 13.02 -1.58 -1.97
C PRO A 41 13.37 -2.97 -2.52
N TYR A 42 12.70 -4.02 -2.01
CA TYR A 42 12.88 -5.38 -2.50
C TYR A 42 12.31 -5.58 -3.91
N LEU A 43 11.11 -5.06 -4.15
CA LEU A 43 10.47 -5.14 -5.45
C LEU A 43 11.24 -4.35 -6.51
N GLN A 44 11.82 -3.21 -6.16
CA GLN A 44 12.70 -2.43 -7.03
C GLN A 44 13.99 -3.19 -7.37
N ALA A 45 14.59 -3.89 -6.40
CA ALA A 45 15.77 -4.71 -6.65
C ALA A 45 15.45 -5.93 -7.55
N LEU A 46 14.23 -6.47 -7.44
CA LEU A 46 13.80 -7.62 -8.22
C LEU A 46 13.36 -7.23 -9.64
N PHE A 47 12.76 -6.06 -9.81
CA PHE A 47 12.24 -5.52 -11.06
C PHE A 47 12.72 -4.07 -11.23
N ALA A 48 13.84 -3.89 -11.89
CA ALA A 48 14.49 -2.58 -12.03
C ALA A 48 13.64 -1.54 -12.79
N ASP A 49 12.72 -2.01 -13.62
CA ASP A 49 11.77 -1.20 -14.40
C ASP A 49 10.43 -0.96 -13.68
N ALA A 50 10.26 -1.48 -12.45
CA ALA A 50 9.03 -1.26 -11.69
C ALA A 50 8.83 0.22 -11.38
N ARG A 51 7.57 0.67 -11.46
CA ARG A 51 7.13 1.99 -11.01
C ARG A 51 6.07 1.82 -9.94
N PHE A 52 6.15 2.67 -8.93
CA PHE A 52 5.28 2.58 -7.76
C PHE A 52 4.48 3.87 -7.59
N LEU A 53 3.21 3.71 -7.26
CA LEU A 53 2.34 4.80 -6.84
C LEU A 53 2.04 4.61 -5.37
N VAL A 54 2.46 5.56 -4.55
CA VAL A 54 2.17 5.61 -3.12
C VAL A 54 1.12 6.68 -2.89
N THR A 55 -0.10 6.23 -2.64
CA THR A 55 -1.21 7.16 -2.35
C THR A 55 -1.15 7.62 -0.91
N ILE A 56 -1.25 8.92 -0.71
CA ILE A 56 -1.32 9.56 0.61
C ILE A 56 -2.55 10.44 0.68
N ARG A 57 -3.08 10.61 1.88
CA ARG A 57 -4.20 11.49 2.17
C ARG A 57 -3.91 12.30 3.43
N HIS A 58 -4.55 13.45 3.58
CA HIS A 58 -4.45 14.24 4.81
C HIS A 58 -4.65 13.34 6.05
N PRO A 59 -3.73 13.36 7.02
CA PRO A 59 -3.73 12.38 8.13
C PRO A 59 -5.06 12.27 8.85
N GLY A 60 -5.70 13.38 9.17
CA GLY A 60 -6.99 13.39 9.87
C GLY A 60 -8.09 12.64 9.10
N HIS A 61 -8.20 12.85 7.78
CA HIS A 61 -9.17 12.17 6.95
C HIS A 61 -8.81 10.69 6.76
N HIS A 62 -7.52 10.38 6.61
CA HIS A 62 -7.07 9.00 6.46
C HIS A 62 -7.33 8.19 7.73
N ILE A 63 -6.96 8.72 8.90
CA ILE A 63 -7.17 8.07 10.20
C ILE A 63 -8.66 7.83 10.45
N ALA A 64 -9.51 8.83 10.19
CA ALA A 64 -10.96 8.68 10.31
C ALA A 64 -11.50 7.54 9.40
N SER A 65 -10.98 7.45 8.17
CA SER A 65 -11.32 6.38 7.24
C SER A 65 -10.85 5.00 7.72
N LEU A 66 -9.62 4.90 8.23
CA LEU A 66 -9.07 3.65 8.79
C LEU A 66 -9.88 3.18 10.00
N MET A 67 -10.25 4.08 10.89
CA MET A 67 -11.12 3.79 12.05
C MET A 67 -12.50 3.30 11.62
N LYS A 68 -13.12 3.95 10.62
CA LYS A 68 -14.39 3.51 10.05
C LYS A 68 -14.27 2.10 9.46
N GLN A 69 -13.24 1.86 8.66
CA GLN A 69 -12.99 0.57 8.04
C GLN A 69 -12.78 -0.53 9.09
N HIS A 70 -11.98 -0.26 10.11
CA HIS A 70 -11.76 -1.20 11.21
C HIS A 70 -13.07 -1.59 11.90
N ARG A 71 -13.94 -0.63 12.22
CA ARG A 71 -15.25 -0.90 12.84
C ARG A 71 -16.13 -1.80 11.96
N LEU A 72 -16.16 -1.54 10.64
CA LEU A 72 -16.92 -2.38 9.71
C LEU A 72 -16.40 -3.82 9.67
N PHE A 73 -15.08 -4.02 9.70
CA PHE A 73 -14.49 -5.35 9.75
C PHE A 73 -14.82 -6.06 11.06
N VAL A 74 -14.67 -5.40 12.21
CA VAL A 74 -15.03 -5.96 13.53
C VAL A 74 -16.49 -6.39 13.56
N GLU A 75 -17.40 -5.56 13.07
CA GLU A 75 -18.83 -5.88 13.01
C GLU A 75 -19.11 -7.07 12.08
N GLY A 76 -18.50 -7.06 10.88
CA GLY A 76 -18.65 -8.15 9.91
C GLY A 76 -18.13 -9.48 10.43
N GLU A 77 -16.96 -9.49 11.07
CA GLU A 77 -16.35 -10.69 11.63
C GLU A 77 -17.10 -11.25 12.85
N ARG A 78 -17.68 -10.37 13.68
CA ARG A 78 -18.56 -10.80 14.79
C ARG A 78 -19.84 -11.46 14.29
N ARG A 79 -20.41 -10.93 13.21
CA ARG A 79 -21.62 -11.50 12.59
C ARG A 79 -21.33 -12.79 11.81
N HIS A 80 -20.14 -12.88 11.24
CA HIS A 80 -19.74 -13.97 10.35
C HIS A 80 -18.37 -14.55 10.72
N PRO A 81 -18.27 -15.47 11.71
CA PRO A 81 -16.99 -16.02 12.16
C PRO A 81 -16.13 -16.65 11.06
N ARG A 82 -16.73 -17.11 9.96
CA ARG A 82 -16.01 -17.60 8.79
C ARG A 82 -15.23 -16.49 8.07
N ALA A 83 -15.65 -15.24 8.21
CA ALA A 83 -14.93 -14.10 7.64
C ALA A 83 -13.58 -13.90 8.35
N LEU A 84 -13.56 -13.94 9.68
CA LEU A 84 -12.32 -13.88 10.47
C LEU A 84 -11.35 -14.99 10.06
N ALA A 85 -11.81 -16.25 10.02
CA ALA A 85 -10.98 -17.38 9.62
C ALA A 85 -10.43 -17.22 8.18
N ARG A 86 -11.21 -16.61 7.28
CA ARG A 86 -10.75 -16.29 5.93
C ARG A 86 -9.67 -15.22 5.95
N MET A 87 -9.85 -14.12 6.69
CA MET A 87 -8.87 -13.04 6.80
C MET A 87 -7.54 -13.56 7.33
N GLN A 88 -7.56 -14.36 8.38
CA GLN A 88 -6.38 -15.01 8.94
C GLN A 88 -5.65 -15.89 7.91
N ARG A 89 -6.40 -16.72 7.16
CA ARG A 89 -5.83 -17.60 6.13
C ARG A 89 -5.19 -16.87 4.97
N VAL A 90 -5.73 -15.71 4.58
CA VAL A 90 -5.17 -14.90 3.48
C VAL A 90 -4.13 -13.88 3.96
N GLY A 91 -3.84 -13.84 5.28
CA GLY A 91 -2.85 -12.95 5.86
C GLY A 91 -3.27 -11.48 5.90
N HIS A 92 -4.58 -11.21 6.00
CA HIS A 92 -5.13 -9.86 6.05
C HIS A 92 -5.39 -9.45 7.50
N PHE A 93 -4.44 -8.74 8.10
CA PHE A 93 -4.46 -8.34 9.52
C PHE A 93 -4.54 -6.81 9.73
N GLU A 94 -4.88 -6.05 8.71
CA GLU A 94 -4.92 -4.58 8.81
C GLU A 94 -6.09 -4.09 9.67
N PHE A 95 -7.20 -4.82 9.64
CA PHE A 95 -8.47 -4.47 10.28
C PHE A 95 -9.10 -5.68 10.93
N GLY A 96 -10.13 -5.46 11.75
CA GLY A 96 -10.93 -6.52 12.32
C GLY A 96 -10.48 -6.96 13.71
N LEU A 97 -10.96 -8.11 14.13
CA LEU A 97 -10.75 -8.64 15.48
C LEU A 97 -9.29 -9.09 15.73
N ASP A 98 -8.57 -9.45 14.68
CA ASP A 98 -7.15 -9.85 14.73
C ASP A 98 -6.24 -8.78 14.11
N ARG A 99 -6.58 -7.50 14.33
CA ARG A 99 -5.81 -6.35 13.84
C ARG A 99 -4.39 -6.37 14.38
N ARG A 100 -3.42 -6.20 13.46
CA ARG A 100 -2.00 -6.11 13.79
C ARG A 100 -1.35 -4.96 13.03
N ALA A 101 -0.50 -4.22 13.72
CA ALA A 101 0.32 -3.21 13.09
C ALA A 101 1.44 -3.85 12.24
N ILE A 102 1.72 -3.29 11.08
CA ILE A 102 2.85 -3.71 10.23
C ILE A 102 4.15 -3.25 10.90
N ASN A 103 5.06 -4.18 11.13
CA ASN A 103 6.39 -3.89 11.67
C ASN A 103 7.37 -3.64 10.51
N VAL A 104 7.94 -2.43 10.47
CA VAL A 104 8.96 -2.02 9.50
C VAL A 104 10.37 -2.00 10.09
N GLY A 105 10.58 -2.74 11.20
CA GLY A 105 11.89 -2.89 11.84
C GLY A 105 12.02 -2.19 13.20
N ASP A 106 10.93 -1.61 13.73
CA ASP A 106 10.87 -0.99 15.06
C ASP A 106 9.79 -1.65 15.91
N ALA A 107 10.17 -2.67 16.65
CA ALA A 107 9.25 -3.42 17.52
C ALA A 107 8.68 -2.54 18.63
N ALA A 108 9.47 -1.62 19.20
CA ALA A 108 9.02 -0.76 20.29
C ALA A 108 7.93 0.23 19.83
N ALA A 109 8.05 0.76 18.61
CA ALA A 109 7.00 1.60 18.03
C ALA A 109 5.71 0.81 17.81
N ILE A 110 5.81 -0.45 17.37
CA ILE A 110 4.66 -1.32 17.14
C ILE A 110 3.99 -1.70 18.45
N ASP A 111 4.75 -2.08 19.48
CA ASP A 111 4.22 -2.40 20.81
C ASP A 111 3.47 -1.20 21.41
N ALA A 112 4.00 0.02 21.22
CA ALA A 112 3.33 1.23 21.68
C ALA A 112 2.01 1.51 20.92
N VAL A 113 1.94 1.19 19.61
CA VAL A 113 0.69 1.30 18.84
C VAL A 113 -0.33 0.27 19.32
N GLN A 114 0.09 -0.98 19.50
CA GLN A 114 -0.77 -2.05 19.98
C GLN A 114 -1.34 -1.73 21.37
N SER A 115 -0.49 -1.26 22.29
CA SER A 115 -0.92 -0.85 23.63
C SER A 115 -1.99 0.24 23.63
N LEU A 116 -1.87 1.24 22.73
CA LEU A 116 -2.89 2.27 22.58
C LEU A 116 -4.22 1.69 22.10
N TRP A 117 -4.18 0.78 21.13
CA TRP A 117 -5.39 0.10 20.64
C TRP A 117 -6.05 -0.80 21.68
N GLU A 118 -5.26 -1.52 22.49
CA GLU A 118 -5.76 -2.35 23.60
C GLU A 118 -6.40 -1.53 24.71
N GLN A 119 -5.92 -0.31 24.93
CA GLN A 119 -6.50 0.66 25.87
C GLN A 119 -7.74 1.37 25.32
N GLY A 120 -8.12 1.11 24.07
CA GLY A 120 -9.26 1.78 23.40
C GLY A 120 -8.94 3.19 22.89
N ASP A 121 -7.68 3.62 22.93
CA ASP A 121 -7.25 4.91 22.38
C ASP A 121 -6.96 4.79 20.87
N ASP A 122 -8.02 4.48 20.14
CA ASP A 122 -7.91 4.20 18.69
C ASP A 122 -7.37 5.39 17.91
N VAL A 123 -7.75 6.62 18.24
CA VAL A 123 -7.31 7.82 17.50
C VAL A 123 -5.81 7.98 17.60
N ARG A 124 -5.24 7.92 18.81
CA ARG A 124 -3.79 8.04 19.02
C ARG A 124 -3.05 6.83 18.47
N GLY A 125 -3.61 5.64 18.61
CA GLY A 125 -3.04 4.42 18.05
C GLY A 125 -2.91 4.50 16.51
N TRP A 126 -3.98 4.89 15.81
CA TRP A 126 -3.95 5.08 14.36
C TRP A 126 -3.06 6.24 13.93
N ALA A 127 -3.04 7.36 14.67
CA ALA A 127 -2.17 8.49 14.36
C ALA A 127 -0.69 8.11 14.48
N ARG A 128 -0.32 7.41 15.55
CA ARG A 128 1.06 6.92 15.75
C ARG A 128 1.47 5.90 14.71
N TYR A 129 0.56 4.97 14.36
CA TYR A 129 0.80 3.99 13.31
C TYR A 129 0.98 4.64 11.94
N TRP A 130 0.12 5.60 11.59
CA TRP A 130 0.23 6.36 10.36
C TRP A 130 1.57 7.10 10.27
N ALA A 131 1.93 7.84 11.31
CA ALA A 131 3.19 8.58 11.35
C ALA A 131 4.41 7.66 11.25
N HIS A 132 4.35 6.49 11.91
CA HIS A 132 5.43 5.49 11.86
C HIS A 132 5.63 4.93 10.45
N LEU A 133 4.55 4.52 9.77
CA LEU A 133 4.67 3.94 8.43
C LEU A 133 5.10 4.96 7.38
N TYR A 134 4.49 6.14 7.36
CA TYR A 134 4.83 7.16 6.37
C TYR A 134 6.17 7.84 6.65
N GLY A 135 6.56 7.98 7.93
CA GLY A 135 7.90 8.41 8.31
C GLY A 135 8.96 7.40 7.83
N TRP A 136 8.74 6.10 8.07
CA TRP A 136 9.61 5.06 7.54
C TRP A 136 9.73 5.13 6.02
N MET A 137 8.63 5.35 5.29
CA MET A 137 8.67 5.47 3.82
C MET A 137 9.49 6.69 3.39
N ALA A 138 9.28 7.86 4.01
CA ALA A 138 10.06 9.06 3.73
C ALA A 138 11.56 8.79 3.91
N ASP A 139 11.94 8.17 5.03
CA ASP A 139 13.31 7.76 5.30
C ASP A 139 13.89 6.80 4.25
N GLN A 140 13.07 5.91 3.66
CA GLN A 140 13.53 5.02 2.59
C GLN A 140 13.78 5.81 1.30
N LEU A 141 12.91 6.75 0.95
CA LEU A 141 13.06 7.58 -0.24
C LEU A 141 14.27 8.53 -0.13
N ASP A 142 14.52 9.08 1.06
CA ASP A 142 15.66 9.96 1.31
C ASP A 142 17.01 9.23 1.21
N ARG A 143 17.03 7.92 1.54
CA ARG A 143 18.27 7.11 1.54
C ARG A 143 18.55 6.38 0.24
N ASP A 144 17.57 6.26 -0.63
CA ASP A 144 17.63 5.43 -1.82
C ASP A 144 17.09 6.19 -3.03
N GLU A 145 18.01 6.85 -3.77
CA GLU A 145 17.69 7.66 -4.94
C GLU A 145 16.99 6.85 -6.03
N GLN A 146 17.42 5.61 -6.28
CA GLN A 146 16.78 4.74 -7.27
C GLN A 146 15.33 4.41 -6.89
N LEU A 147 15.08 4.19 -5.59
CA LEU A 147 13.72 3.99 -5.11
C LEU A 147 12.91 5.28 -5.23
N ALA A 148 13.48 6.42 -4.89
CA ALA A 148 12.83 7.72 -5.01
C ALA A 148 12.41 8.02 -6.45
N GLU A 149 13.26 7.72 -7.44
CA GLU A 149 12.93 7.86 -8.86
C GLU A 149 11.82 6.89 -9.32
N ALA A 150 11.76 5.70 -8.72
CA ALA A 150 10.74 4.69 -9.06
C ALA A 150 9.39 4.94 -8.39
N VAL A 151 9.33 5.76 -7.34
CA VAL A 151 8.14 6.04 -6.55
C VAL A 151 7.57 7.42 -6.90
N ARG A 152 6.28 7.48 -7.23
CA ARG A 152 5.50 8.71 -7.25
C ARG A 152 4.56 8.72 -6.06
N VAL A 153 4.67 9.74 -5.23
CA VAL A 153 3.67 10.02 -4.18
C VAL A 153 2.50 10.77 -4.80
N VAL A 154 1.29 10.23 -4.64
CA VAL A 154 0.05 10.81 -5.16
C VAL A 154 -0.81 11.24 -3.98
N ARG A 155 -1.02 12.53 -3.80
CA ARG A 155 -1.92 13.05 -2.78
C ARG A 155 -3.36 12.97 -3.27
N PHE A 156 -4.21 12.41 -2.43
CA PHE A 156 -5.63 12.27 -2.75
C PHE A 156 -6.30 13.61 -2.99
N GLU A 157 -5.92 14.63 -2.24
CA GLU A 157 -6.43 16.00 -2.36
C GLU A 157 -6.09 16.58 -3.74
N ASP A 158 -4.83 16.46 -4.19
CA ASP A 158 -4.41 16.94 -5.51
C ASP A 158 -5.16 16.18 -6.63
N MET A 159 -5.38 14.87 -6.43
CA MET A 159 -6.19 14.07 -7.33
C MET A 159 -7.66 14.53 -7.40
N CYS A 160 -8.23 15.06 -6.30
CA CYS A 160 -9.59 15.62 -6.30
C CYS A 160 -9.63 17.01 -6.93
N ASP A 161 -8.58 17.81 -6.78
CA ASP A 161 -8.50 19.19 -7.28
C ASP A 161 -8.23 19.21 -8.80
N ASP A 162 -7.33 18.35 -9.29
CA ASP A 162 -6.99 18.22 -10.72
C ASP A 162 -6.81 16.75 -11.12
N ALA A 163 -7.90 16.02 -11.20
CA ALA A 163 -7.88 14.59 -11.54
C ALA A 163 -7.24 14.32 -12.92
N ALA A 164 -7.49 15.18 -13.91
CA ALA A 164 -6.97 14.97 -15.26
C ALA A 164 -5.46 15.18 -15.32
N GLY A 165 -4.95 16.23 -14.68
CA GLY A 165 -3.52 16.52 -14.60
C GLY A 165 -2.78 15.44 -13.80
N GLU A 166 -3.30 15.02 -12.65
CA GLU A 166 -2.68 13.96 -11.85
C GLU A 166 -2.66 12.61 -12.57
N LEU A 167 -3.72 12.25 -13.28
CA LEU A 167 -3.77 11.02 -14.07
C LEU A 167 -2.76 11.05 -15.23
N GLU A 168 -2.55 12.20 -15.86
CA GLU A 168 -1.51 12.35 -16.88
C GLU A 168 -0.10 12.22 -16.28
N GLN A 169 0.16 12.79 -15.12
CA GLN A 169 1.43 12.61 -14.41
C GLN A 169 1.67 11.15 -14.02
N ILE A 170 0.63 10.43 -13.59
CA ILE A 170 0.68 8.98 -13.32
C ILE A 170 1.01 8.22 -14.60
N ARG A 171 0.35 8.55 -15.71
CA ARG A 171 0.62 7.94 -17.03
C ARG A 171 2.10 8.06 -17.40
N MET A 172 2.63 9.27 -17.30
CA MET A 172 4.04 9.58 -17.62
C MET A 172 5.00 8.82 -16.68
N HIS A 173 4.77 8.87 -15.37
CA HIS A 173 5.59 8.18 -14.39
C HIS A 173 5.62 6.67 -14.61
N CYS A 174 4.49 6.08 -14.95
CA CYS A 174 4.38 4.65 -15.22
C CYS A 174 4.87 4.26 -16.63
N GLY A 175 5.27 5.22 -17.48
CA GLY A 175 5.67 4.97 -18.86
C GLY A 175 4.56 4.26 -19.66
N LEU A 176 3.31 4.69 -19.48
CA LEU A 176 2.18 4.17 -20.26
C LEU A 176 2.09 4.95 -21.58
N ASP A 177 1.68 4.23 -22.63
CA ASP A 177 1.50 4.84 -23.96
C ASP A 177 0.49 5.98 -23.92
N ALA A 178 0.62 6.92 -24.86
CA ALA A 178 -0.29 8.06 -24.97
C ALA A 178 -1.75 7.64 -25.20
N ASP A 179 -1.95 6.47 -25.81
CA ASP A 179 -3.28 5.88 -26.04
C ASP A 179 -3.96 5.38 -24.75
N ALA A 180 -3.19 5.20 -23.67
CA ALA A 180 -3.74 4.91 -22.36
C ALA A 180 -4.42 6.16 -21.80
N ASN A 181 -5.65 6.41 -22.26
CA ASN A 181 -6.45 7.59 -21.89
C ASN A 181 -6.95 7.48 -20.44
N LEU A 182 -6.03 7.65 -19.47
CA LEU A 182 -6.38 7.66 -18.05
C LEU A 182 -7.27 8.85 -17.69
N ALA A 183 -7.13 9.98 -18.40
CA ALA A 183 -7.95 11.17 -18.15
C ALA A 183 -9.46 10.93 -18.35
N ALA A 184 -9.84 9.92 -19.14
CA ALA A 184 -11.24 9.51 -19.26
C ALA A 184 -11.88 9.06 -17.92
N PHE A 185 -11.06 8.69 -16.94
CA PHE A 185 -11.53 8.30 -15.60
C PHE A 185 -11.60 9.46 -14.60
N ALA A 186 -11.17 10.66 -14.98
CA ALA A 186 -11.14 11.84 -14.10
C ALA A 186 -12.52 12.13 -13.48
N GLY A 187 -13.59 12.00 -14.25
CA GLY A 187 -14.96 12.18 -13.76
C GLY A 187 -15.45 11.17 -12.74
N GLN A 188 -14.69 10.11 -12.46
CA GLN A 188 -14.99 9.11 -11.43
C GLN A 188 -14.29 9.39 -10.09
N ILE A 189 -13.42 10.41 -10.06
CA ILE A 189 -12.64 10.79 -8.88
C ILE A 189 -13.37 11.94 -8.19
N HIS A 190 -13.77 11.74 -6.96
CA HIS A 190 -14.45 12.74 -6.14
C HIS A 190 -14.15 12.51 -4.66
N ALA A 191 -14.22 13.59 -3.89
CA ALA A 191 -13.92 13.61 -2.46
C ALA A 191 -14.93 12.81 -1.60
#